data_d56eb1555846c2345562ef4603db54a2
#
_entry.id   d56eb1555846c2345562ef4603db54a2
#
_cell.length_a   1.000
_cell.length_b   1.000
_cell.length_c   1.000
_cell.angle_alpha   90.00
_cell.angle_beta   90.00
_cell.angle_gamma   90.00
#
_symmetry.space_group_name_H-M   'P 1'
#
loop_
_entity.id
_entity.type
_entity.pdbx_description
1 polymer ?
#
loop_
_entity_poly.entity_id
_entity_poly.type
_entity_poly.pdbx_seq_one_letter_code
_entity_poly.pdbx_strand_id
1 'polypeptide(L)'
;LSKMKEFFVLLKNGNKSALLATIINTIIAIIKGIAYFMTGNVAMFAETMHSLGDAANQLFVFIGSALSKKSPTKRFPGGFGRLVNLVLLFAVLVVGIMAYETIREGFIHTFYPEESTGFLLTLLVLGASVCLEFYVLIRAMKEIVLESNGTAKGRGLFRASLSSLKNAKPATKLVFLEDSVATAGGILAIIAVTIAEYTNFKQAEGLVSIIIGVMMFIVVTRVFLDNAAGAIGEADAEMEGKIGNIAIRDPDVRDIQALAVYKEGEDFHVELSIEIDSKLTVEQADKIRNRIENQILGEKGVSDVIIEFDKDDGVLNWTRTDK
;
A
#
# COMPACT_ATOMS: atom_id res chain seq x y z
N LEU A 1 24.82 -5.36 -22.14
CA LEU A 1 24.35 -4.03 -22.61
C LEU A 1 22.86 -4.03 -23.00
N SER A 2 22.34 -5.09 -23.66
CA SER A 2 20.92 -5.18 -24.07
C SER A 2 19.98 -5.26 -22.85
N LYS A 3 20.24 -6.14 -21.87
CA LYS A 3 19.40 -6.31 -20.67
C LYS A 3 19.38 -5.05 -19.78
N MET A 4 20.48 -4.33 -19.71
CA MET A 4 20.56 -3.09 -18.93
C MET A 4 19.76 -1.95 -19.59
N LYS A 5 19.78 -1.87 -20.93
CA LYS A 5 18.93 -0.93 -21.68
C LYS A 5 17.43 -1.26 -21.50
N GLU A 6 17.08 -2.54 -21.57
CA GLU A 6 15.71 -3.01 -21.31
C GLU A 6 15.23 -2.62 -19.90
N PHE A 7 16.07 -2.84 -18.89
CA PHE A 7 15.77 -2.44 -17.51
C PHE A 7 15.51 -0.93 -17.35
N PHE A 8 16.38 -0.08 -17.95
CA PHE A 8 16.15 1.37 -17.92
C PHE A 8 14.90 1.83 -18.67
N VAL A 9 14.52 1.13 -19.73
CA VAL A 9 13.26 1.40 -20.43
C VAL A 9 12.05 1.04 -19.56
N LEU A 10 12.10 -0.10 -18.86
CA LEU A 10 11.06 -0.50 -17.91
C LEU A 10 10.92 0.50 -16.77
N LEU A 11 12.02 0.99 -16.19
CA LEU A 11 11.98 1.99 -15.12
C LEU A 11 11.25 3.29 -15.52
N LYS A 12 11.29 3.68 -16.81
CA LYS A 12 10.51 4.84 -17.29
C LYS A 12 9.00 4.65 -17.17
N ASN A 13 8.55 3.40 -17.14
CA ASN A 13 7.14 3.03 -17.03
C ASN A 13 6.70 2.77 -15.58
N GLY A 14 7.61 2.88 -14.61
CA GLY A 14 7.31 2.75 -13.19
C GLY A 14 6.37 3.83 -12.66
N ASN A 15 5.84 3.61 -11.48
CA ASN A 15 4.94 4.54 -10.80
C ASN A 15 5.65 5.84 -10.43
N LYS A 16 5.34 6.92 -11.16
CA LYS A 16 5.98 8.23 -10.99
C LYS A 16 5.71 8.87 -9.63
N SER A 17 4.54 8.60 -9.04
CA SER A 17 4.20 9.10 -7.71
C SER A 17 5.08 8.44 -6.65
N ALA A 18 5.32 7.13 -6.76
CA ALA A 18 6.23 6.41 -5.88
C ALA A 18 7.69 6.90 -6.04
N LEU A 19 8.14 7.17 -7.26
CA LEU A 19 9.47 7.75 -7.48
C LEU A 19 9.61 9.13 -6.82
N LEU A 20 8.60 10.00 -6.96
CA LEU A 20 8.61 11.31 -6.33
C LEU A 20 8.61 11.20 -4.81
N ALA A 21 7.79 10.31 -4.25
CA ALA A 21 7.75 10.04 -2.81
C ALA A 21 9.10 9.51 -2.31
N THR A 22 9.75 8.60 -3.05
CA THR A 22 11.11 8.12 -2.75
C THR A 22 12.10 9.28 -2.63
N ILE A 23 12.11 10.20 -3.60
CA ILE A 23 13.02 11.34 -3.60
C ILE A 23 12.77 12.24 -2.38
N ILE A 24 11.51 12.58 -2.11
CA ILE A 24 11.12 13.43 -0.99
C ILE A 24 11.51 12.80 0.35
N ASN A 25 11.14 11.52 0.56
CA ASN A 25 11.45 10.80 1.81
C ASN A 25 12.95 10.60 1.99
N THR A 26 13.71 10.39 0.91
CA THR A 26 15.17 10.33 0.96
C THR A 26 15.77 11.67 1.40
N ILE A 27 15.28 12.78 0.90
CA ILE A 27 15.76 14.11 1.32
C ILE A 27 15.45 14.34 2.80
N ILE A 28 14.24 14.00 3.25
CA ILE A 28 13.83 14.10 4.65
C ILE A 28 14.72 13.22 5.54
N ALA A 29 14.95 11.98 5.15
CA ALA A 29 15.82 11.04 5.87
C ALA A 29 17.26 11.56 5.97
N ILE A 30 17.80 12.16 4.90
CA ILE A 30 19.12 12.78 4.91
C ILE A 30 19.18 13.95 5.88
N ILE A 31 18.18 14.83 5.88
CA ILE A 31 18.13 15.99 6.79
C ILE A 31 18.05 15.51 8.25
N LYS A 32 17.14 14.55 8.55
CA LYS A 32 17.02 13.95 9.88
C LYS A 32 18.32 13.23 10.28
N GLY A 33 18.94 12.49 9.36
CA GLY A 33 20.21 11.79 9.60
C GLY A 33 21.37 12.73 9.91
N ILE A 34 21.50 13.84 9.19
CA ILE A 34 22.50 14.88 9.49
C ILE A 34 22.23 15.46 10.88
N ALA A 35 20.98 15.77 11.22
CA ALA A 35 20.61 16.27 12.52
C ALA A 35 20.95 15.25 13.64
N TYR A 36 20.68 13.97 13.41
CA TYR A 36 21.10 12.89 14.33
C TYR A 36 22.62 12.87 14.54
N PHE A 37 23.41 12.89 13.47
CA PHE A 37 24.89 12.87 13.60
C PHE A 37 25.45 14.13 14.29
N MET A 38 24.75 15.26 14.20
CA MET A 38 25.16 16.49 14.87
C MET A 38 24.75 16.55 16.33
N THR A 39 23.68 15.87 16.72
CA THR A 39 23.06 15.99 18.05
C THR A 39 23.22 14.75 18.92
N GLY A 40 23.46 13.57 18.34
CA GLY A 40 23.47 12.30 19.04
C GLY A 40 22.11 11.87 19.58
N ASN A 41 21.01 12.53 19.16
CA ASN A 41 19.67 12.32 19.72
C ASN A 41 19.05 11.04 19.19
N VAL A 42 18.75 10.07 20.08
CA VAL A 42 18.24 8.75 19.67
C VAL A 42 16.80 8.79 19.17
N ALA A 43 15.97 9.74 19.62
CA ALA A 43 14.64 9.93 19.04
C ALA A 43 14.72 10.46 17.59
N MET A 44 15.73 11.30 17.30
CA MET A 44 16.04 11.72 15.92
C MET A 44 16.55 10.54 15.07
N PHE A 45 17.34 9.62 15.66
CA PHE A 45 17.72 8.38 14.98
C PHE A 45 16.50 7.54 14.60
N ALA A 46 15.55 7.34 15.53
CA ALA A 46 14.32 6.60 15.27
C ALA A 46 13.51 7.20 14.11
N GLU A 47 13.37 8.53 14.11
CA GLU A 47 12.69 9.27 13.05
C GLU A 47 13.45 9.23 11.71
N THR A 48 14.78 9.18 11.75
CA THR A 48 15.61 8.97 10.55
C THR A 48 15.37 7.59 9.95
N MET A 49 15.36 6.54 10.79
CA MET A 49 15.10 5.16 10.36
C MET A 49 13.68 5.01 9.80
N HIS A 50 12.69 5.67 10.40
CA HIS A 50 11.33 5.69 9.88
C HIS A 50 11.27 6.31 8.48
N SER A 51 11.79 7.52 8.30
CA SER A 51 11.80 8.21 6.98
C SER A 51 12.63 7.44 5.92
N LEU A 52 13.70 6.75 6.32
CA LEU A 52 14.48 5.90 5.44
C LEU A 52 13.71 4.63 5.05
N GLY A 53 12.92 4.08 5.98
CA GLY A 53 11.99 2.98 5.74
C GLY A 53 10.94 3.33 4.70
N ASP A 54 10.34 4.51 4.83
CA ASP A 54 9.36 5.02 3.86
C ASP A 54 9.99 5.24 2.48
N ALA A 55 11.19 5.81 2.44
CA ALA A 55 11.95 5.98 1.19
C ALA A 55 12.23 4.64 0.51
N ALA A 56 12.65 3.63 1.29
CA ALA A 56 12.91 2.28 0.80
C ALA A 56 11.61 1.64 0.29
N ASN A 57 10.52 1.69 1.05
CA ASN A 57 9.22 1.16 0.65
C ASN A 57 8.77 1.76 -0.70
N GLN A 58 8.77 3.09 -0.83
CA GLN A 58 8.39 3.78 -2.06
C GLN A 58 9.33 3.48 -3.24
N LEU A 59 10.63 3.28 -2.99
CA LEU A 59 11.59 2.85 -4.02
C LEU A 59 11.23 1.45 -4.55
N PHE A 60 10.90 0.52 -3.66
CA PHE A 60 10.51 -0.83 -4.06
C PHE A 60 9.14 -0.85 -4.75
N VAL A 61 8.19 0.01 -4.36
CA VAL A 61 6.95 0.24 -5.12
C VAL A 61 7.26 0.69 -6.55
N PHE A 62 8.14 1.67 -6.71
CA PHE A 62 8.55 2.17 -8.03
C PHE A 62 9.20 1.08 -8.88
N ILE A 63 10.17 0.34 -8.33
CA ILE A 63 10.86 -0.75 -9.03
C ILE A 63 9.88 -1.90 -9.35
N GLY A 64 9.07 -2.30 -8.39
CA GLY A 64 8.09 -3.37 -8.54
C GLY A 64 7.06 -3.06 -9.64
N SER A 65 6.50 -1.85 -9.62
CA SER A 65 5.55 -1.40 -10.64
C SER A 65 6.19 -1.29 -12.04
N ALA A 66 7.47 -0.98 -12.12
CA ALA A 66 8.19 -0.96 -13.40
C ALA A 66 8.41 -2.38 -13.96
N LEU A 67 8.82 -3.31 -13.09
CA LEU A 67 9.09 -4.69 -13.48
C LEU A 67 7.83 -5.49 -13.78
N SER A 68 6.70 -5.18 -13.13
CA SER A 68 5.42 -5.84 -13.38
C SER A 68 4.88 -5.59 -14.79
N LYS A 69 5.26 -4.47 -15.42
CA LYS A 69 4.86 -4.11 -16.80
C LYS A 69 5.66 -4.82 -17.88
N LYS A 70 6.53 -5.75 -17.51
CA LYS A 70 7.25 -6.57 -18.48
C LYS A 70 6.28 -7.52 -19.18
N SER A 71 6.37 -7.59 -20.51
CA SER A 71 5.53 -8.47 -21.35
C SER A 71 5.72 -9.95 -20.98
N PRO A 72 4.65 -10.76 -21.06
CA PRO A 72 4.72 -12.22 -20.91
C PRO A 72 5.82 -12.86 -21.75
N THR A 73 6.38 -13.96 -21.25
CA THR A 73 7.39 -14.73 -21.94
C THR A 73 7.00 -16.20 -21.99
N LYS A 74 7.65 -17.02 -22.84
CA LYS A 74 7.41 -18.47 -22.85
C LYS A 74 7.64 -19.14 -21.50
N ARG A 75 8.53 -18.58 -20.65
CA ARG A 75 8.83 -19.09 -19.30
C ARG A 75 7.79 -18.60 -18.27
N PHE A 76 7.24 -17.43 -18.48
CA PHE A 76 6.24 -16.79 -17.60
C PHE A 76 5.06 -16.34 -18.46
N PRO A 77 4.17 -17.27 -18.87
CA PRO A 77 3.07 -16.97 -19.78
C PRO A 77 2.02 -16.06 -19.16
N GLY A 78 1.76 -16.14 -17.84
CA GLY A 78 0.88 -15.22 -17.11
C GLY A 78 1.47 -13.84 -16.86
N GLY A 79 2.70 -13.54 -17.40
CA GLY A 79 3.29 -12.22 -17.24
C GLY A 79 4.07 -12.05 -15.94
N PHE A 80 4.27 -10.78 -15.57
CA PHE A 80 5.08 -10.37 -14.42
C PHE A 80 4.30 -9.52 -13.42
N GLY A 81 2.98 -9.45 -13.51
CA GLY A 81 2.13 -8.62 -12.66
C GLY A 81 2.43 -8.81 -11.16
N ARG A 82 2.43 -10.06 -10.70
CA ARG A 82 2.69 -10.40 -9.28
C ARG A 82 4.11 -10.10 -8.79
N LEU A 83 5.03 -9.72 -9.70
CA LEU A 83 6.39 -9.37 -9.32
C LEU A 83 6.45 -8.13 -8.42
N VAL A 84 5.48 -7.22 -8.52
CA VAL A 84 5.38 -6.06 -7.62
C VAL A 84 5.28 -6.52 -6.16
N ASN A 85 4.41 -7.49 -5.87
CA ASN A 85 4.24 -8.02 -4.52
C ASN A 85 5.52 -8.69 -4.00
N LEU A 86 6.21 -9.47 -4.84
CA LEU A 86 7.49 -10.10 -4.49
C LEU A 86 8.58 -9.08 -4.19
N VAL A 87 8.64 -7.99 -4.96
CA VAL A 87 9.59 -6.90 -4.74
C VAL A 87 9.27 -6.16 -3.44
N LEU A 88 7.99 -5.97 -3.11
CA LEU A 88 7.58 -5.35 -1.85
C LEU A 88 7.86 -6.22 -0.62
N LEU A 89 7.87 -7.54 -0.74
CA LEU A 89 8.34 -8.41 0.35
C LEU A 89 9.83 -8.18 0.68
N PHE A 90 10.65 -7.74 -0.29
CA PHE A 90 12.02 -7.28 -0.02
C PHE A 90 12.04 -5.96 0.76
N ALA A 91 11.14 -5.02 0.45
CA ALA A 91 10.99 -3.78 1.23
C ALA A 91 10.70 -4.09 2.70
N VAL A 92 9.80 -5.04 2.97
CA VAL A 92 9.47 -5.51 4.32
C VAL A 92 10.70 -5.95 5.11
N LEU A 93 11.63 -6.69 4.49
CA LEU A 93 12.88 -7.10 5.14
C LEU A 93 13.74 -5.88 5.51
N VAL A 94 13.89 -4.93 4.60
CA VAL A 94 14.70 -3.73 4.83
C VAL A 94 14.09 -2.87 5.94
N VAL A 95 12.79 -2.58 5.88
CA VAL A 95 12.09 -1.79 6.93
C VAL A 95 12.04 -2.54 8.26
N GLY A 96 11.92 -3.87 8.23
CA GLY A 96 11.99 -4.71 9.43
C GLY A 96 13.34 -4.62 10.13
N ILE A 97 14.46 -4.60 9.39
CA ILE A 97 15.81 -4.39 9.94
C ILE A 97 15.91 -2.98 10.54
N MET A 98 15.39 -1.95 9.87
CA MET A 98 15.39 -0.58 10.38
C MET A 98 14.58 -0.46 11.68
N ALA A 99 13.41 -1.09 11.75
CA ALA A 99 12.58 -1.14 12.95
C ALA A 99 13.32 -1.86 14.10
N TYR A 100 13.99 -2.97 13.82
CA TYR A 100 14.82 -3.68 14.80
C TYR A 100 15.95 -2.82 15.33
N GLU A 101 16.73 -2.16 14.46
CA GLU A 101 17.82 -1.28 14.89
C GLU A 101 17.30 -0.08 15.69
N THR A 102 16.13 0.45 15.34
CA THR A 102 15.46 1.52 16.11
C THR A 102 15.12 1.07 17.54
N ILE A 103 14.56 -0.14 17.69
CA ILE A 103 14.27 -0.72 19.01
C ILE A 103 15.54 -0.99 19.78
N ARG A 104 16.54 -1.59 19.14
CA ARG A 104 17.83 -1.92 19.74
C ARG A 104 18.54 -0.68 20.28
N GLU A 105 18.63 0.36 19.45
CA GLU A 105 19.27 1.62 19.85
C GLU A 105 18.50 2.34 20.96
N GLY A 106 17.17 2.36 20.87
CA GLY A 106 16.30 2.87 21.92
C GLY A 106 16.46 2.11 23.23
N PHE A 107 16.61 0.79 23.17
CA PHE A 107 16.86 -0.04 24.36
C PHE A 107 18.22 0.27 24.98
N ILE A 108 19.29 0.36 24.20
CA ILE A 108 20.64 0.73 24.67
C ILE A 108 20.57 2.10 25.37
N HIS A 109 19.97 3.10 24.73
CA HIS A 109 19.86 4.45 25.28
C HIS A 109 19.00 4.52 26.54
N THR A 110 18.02 3.65 26.70
CA THR A 110 17.19 3.58 27.92
C THR A 110 18.01 3.13 29.12
N PHE A 111 18.92 2.17 28.95
CA PHE A 111 19.76 1.67 30.05
C PHE A 111 21.08 2.42 30.20
N TYR A 112 21.60 2.98 29.14
CA TYR A 112 22.85 3.75 29.07
C TYR A 112 22.59 5.08 28.37
N PRO A 113 21.83 6.01 29.01
CA PRO A 113 21.49 7.28 28.40
C PRO A 113 22.72 8.13 28.18
N GLU A 114 22.95 8.55 26.96
CA GLU A 114 23.95 9.53 26.59
C GLU A 114 23.30 10.93 26.51
N GLU A 115 24.07 11.97 26.79
CA GLU A 115 23.56 13.33 26.67
C GLU A 115 23.52 13.72 25.21
N SER A 116 22.33 14.02 24.70
CA SER A 116 22.14 14.62 23.39
C SER A 116 22.45 16.12 23.46
N THR A 117 22.98 16.65 22.36
CA THR A 117 23.28 18.08 22.22
C THR A 117 22.39 18.71 21.15
N GLY A 118 22.34 20.04 21.08
CA GLY A 118 21.65 20.72 19.98
C GLY A 118 20.14 20.60 20.04
N PHE A 119 19.54 20.68 21.24
CA PHE A 119 18.08 20.63 21.46
C PHE A 119 17.28 21.45 20.44
N LEU A 120 17.69 22.70 20.18
CA LEU A 120 16.98 23.58 19.25
C LEU A 120 17.00 23.03 17.81
N LEU A 121 18.13 22.49 17.37
CA LEU A 121 18.25 21.87 16.03
C LEU A 121 17.33 20.66 15.93
N THR A 122 17.36 19.78 16.92
CA THR A 122 16.49 18.62 17.00
C THR A 122 15.02 19.03 16.95
N LEU A 123 14.61 19.99 17.74
CA LEU A 123 13.23 20.48 17.80
C LEU A 123 12.78 21.10 16.46
N LEU A 124 13.65 21.88 15.79
CA LEU A 124 13.33 22.48 14.48
C LEU A 124 13.15 21.42 13.40
N VAL A 125 14.05 20.44 13.34
CA VAL A 125 13.97 19.37 12.32
C VAL A 125 12.76 18.48 12.56
N LEU A 126 12.54 18.03 13.80
CA LEU A 126 11.35 17.22 14.13
C LEU A 126 10.05 18.01 13.93
N GLY A 127 10.03 19.28 14.35
CA GLY A 127 8.85 20.14 14.16
C GLY A 127 8.49 20.35 12.69
N ALA A 128 9.49 20.60 11.84
CA ALA A 128 9.27 20.73 10.41
C ALA A 128 8.76 19.39 9.79
N SER A 129 9.34 18.26 10.18
CA SER A 129 8.90 16.94 9.73
C SER A 129 7.46 16.65 10.13
N VAL A 130 7.11 16.84 11.40
CA VAL A 130 5.74 16.62 11.90
C VAL A 130 4.72 17.52 11.17
N CYS A 131 5.07 18.75 10.85
CA CYS A 131 4.20 19.62 10.06
C CYS A 131 3.92 19.05 8.66
N LEU A 132 4.94 18.51 8.00
CA LEU A 132 4.80 17.87 6.68
C LEU A 132 3.99 16.58 6.76
N GLU A 133 4.31 15.69 7.69
CA GLU A 133 3.60 14.43 7.92
C GLU A 133 2.13 14.66 8.29
N PHE A 134 1.87 15.63 9.16
CA PHE A 134 0.50 16.02 9.51
C PHE A 134 -0.30 16.56 8.32
N TYR A 135 0.35 17.30 7.42
CA TYR A 135 -0.29 17.75 6.18
C TYR A 135 -0.69 16.57 5.30
N VAL A 136 0.19 15.57 5.15
CA VAL A 136 -0.09 14.35 4.37
C VAL A 136 -1.21 13.55 5.03
N LEU A 137 -1.17 13.37 6.34
CA LEU A 137 -2.23 12.72 7.13
C LEU A 137 -3.61 13.38 6.91
N ILE A 138 -3.68 14.72 6.91
CA ILE A 138 -4.93 15.43 6.61
C ILE A 138 -5.44 15.10 5.21
N ARG A 139 -4.56 14.92 4.22
CA ARG A 139 -4.96 14.51 2.86
C ARG A 139 -5.53 13.10 2.85
N ALA A 140 -4.86 12.15 3.53
CA ALA A 140 -5.33 10.77 3.66
C ALA A 140 -6.71 10.71 4.35
N MET A 141 -6.91 11.48 5.43
CA MET A 141 -8.22 11.60 6.09
C MET A 141 -9.32 12.10 5.16
N LYS A 142 -9.02 13.11 4.32
CA LYS A 142 -10.00 13.63 3.36
C LYS A 142 -10.35 12.58 2.30
N GLU A 143 -9.39 11.81 1.85
CA GLU A 143 -9.60 10.76 0.86
C GLU A 143 -10.51 9.65 1.40
N ILE A 144 -10.28 9.20 2.65
CA ILE A 144 -11.18 8.24 3.33
C ILE A 144 -12.62 8.74 3.38
N VAL A 145 -12.81 10.01 3.75
CA VAL A 145 -14.16 10.58 3.86
C VAL A 145 -14.82 10.71 2.50
N LEU A 146 -14.05 11.08 1.46
CA LEU A 146 -14.56 11.17 0.08
C LEU A 146 -14.94 9.80 -0.48
N GLU A 147 -14.15 8.77 -0.24
CA GLU A 147 -14.47 7.39 -0.66
C GLU A 147 -15.76 6.86 -0.04
N SER A 148 -16.10 7.35 1.16
CA SER A 148 -17.35 6.99 1.86
C SER A 148 -18.53 7.90 1.52
N ASN A 149 -18.44 8.69 0.42
CA ASN A 149 -19.46 9.69 0.03
C ASN A 149 -19.79 10.72 1.13
N GLY A 150 -18.86 10.91 2.08
CA GLY A 150 -19.03 11.83 3.19
C GLY A 150 -18.47 13.22 2.87
N THR A 151 -18.92 14.19 3.65
CA THR A 151 -18.36 15.55 3.65
C THR A 151 -18.04 15.95 5.09
N ALA A 152 -16.76 16.14 5.40
CA ALA A 152 -16.34 16.63 6.70
C ALA A 152 -15.19 17.63 6.56
N LYS A 153 -15.20 18.67 7.41
CA LYS A 153 -14.17 19.72 7.46
C LYS A 153 -13.75 20.00 8.89
N GLY A 154 -12.54 20.47 9.08
CA GLY A 154 -12.01 20.88 10.38
C GLY A 154 -11.97 19.73 11.40
N ARG A 155 -12.34 19.99 12.65
CA ARG A 155 -12.29 19.00 13.76
C ARG A 155 -13.16 17.76 13.51
N GLY A 156 -14.20 17.85 12.70
CA GLY A 156 -15.05 16.74 12.31
C GLY A 156 -14.36 15.75 11.37
N LEU A 157 -13.32 16.17 10.65
CA LEU A 157 -12.60 15.34 9.68
C LEU A 157 -11.96 14.10 10.33
N PHE A 158 -11.29 14.26 11.46
CA PHE A 158 -10.66 13.16 12.18
C PHE A 158 -11.68 12.10 12.62
N ARG A 159 -12.79 12.55 13.22
CA ARG A 159 -13.85 11.64 13.67
C ARG A 159 -14.55 10.97 12.48
N ALA A 160 -14.79 11.71 11.41
CA ALA A 160 -15.39 11.19 10.19
C ALA A 160 -14.46 10.18 9.50
N SER A 161 -13.16 10.45 9.39
CA SER A 161 -12.21 9.51 8.80
C SER A 161 -12.14 8.18 9.58
N LEU A 162 -12.10 8.23 10.92
CA LEU A 162 -12.12 7.02 11.75
C LEU A 162 -13.41 6.21 11.60
N SER A 163 -14.59 6.87 11.55
CA SER A 163 -15.87 6.18 11.37
C SER A 163 -16.01 5.58 9.96
N SER A 164 -15.43 6.22 8.95
CA SER A 164 -15.46 5.80 7.55
C SER A 164 -14.34 4.81 7.19
N LEU A 165 -13.37 4.59 8.10
CA LEU A 165 -12.19 3.76 7.83
C LEU A 165 -12.56 2.33 7.42
N LYS A 166 -13.63 1.76 7.96
CA LYS A 166 -14.10 0.41 7.61
C LYS A 166 -14.49 0.29 6.12
N ASN A 167 -15.01 1.36 5.56
CA ASN A 167 -15.53 1.41 4.19
C ASN A 167 -14.52 1.98 3.18
N ALA A 168 -13.36 2.44 3.64
CA ALA A 168 -12.32 2.95 2.76
C ALA A 168 -11.58 1.81 2.05
N LYS A 169 -11.01 2.10 0.88
CA LYS A 169 -10.23 1.15 0.10
C LYS A 169 -8.99 0.67 0.86
N PRO A 170 -8.56 -0.59 0.69
CA PRO A 170 -7.39 -1.13 1.40
C PRO A 170 -6.13 -0.26 1.27
N ALA A 171 -5.83 0.23 0.08
CA ALA A 171 -4.69 1.11 -0.16
C ALA A 171 -4.78 2.42 0.63
N THR A 172 -5.96 3.08 0.66
CA THR A 172 -6.18 4.32 1.41
C THR A 172 -6.08 4.10 2.92
N LYS A 173 -6.55 2.93 3.41
CA LYS A 173 -6.39 2.53 4.83
C LYS A 173 -4.91 2.39 5.20
N LEU A 174 -4.12 1.76 4.35
CA LEU A 174 -2.70 1.55 4.60
C LEU A 174 -1.96 2.89 4.68
N VAL A 175 -2.15 3.77 3.69
CA VAL A 175 -1.56 5.12 3.69
C VAL A 175 -1.95 5.90 4.95
N PHE A 176 -3.23 5.86 5.34
CA PHE A 176 -3.68 6.52 6.58
C PHE A 176 -2.99 5.96 7.82
N LEU A 177 -2.76 4.64 7.89
CA LEU A 177 -2.07 4.01 9.02
C LEU A 177 -0.58 4.41 9.04
N GLU A 178 0.10 4.38 7.91
CA GLU A 178 1.51 4.79 7.77
C GLU A 178 1.67 6.26 8.20
N ASP A 179 0.88 7.17 7.67
CA ASP A 179 0.92 8.60 7.98
C ASP A 179 0.54 8.90 9.45
N SER A 180 -0.37 8.10 10.02
CA SER A 180 -0.73 8.21 11.45
C SER A 180 0.43 7.80 12.35
N VAL A 181 1.15 6.74 12.00
CA VAL A 181 2.34 6.27 12.73
C VAL A 181 3.47 7.29 12.62
N ALA A 182 3.74 7.82 11.42
CA ALA A 182 4.73 8.84 11.18
C ALA A 182 4.47 10.10 12.04
N THR A 183 3.24 10.64 11.94
CA THR A 183 2.86 11.84 12.69
C THR A 183 2.91 11.61 14.21
N ALA A 184 2.41 10.46 14.70
CA ALA A 184 2.45 10.13 16.13
C ALA A 184 3.88 9.93 16.62
N GLY A 185 4.73 9.25 15.86
CA GLY A 185 6.14 9.05 16.15
C GLY A 185 6.88 10.37 16.31
N GLY A 186 6.74 11.28 15.35
CA GLY A 186 7.36 12.59 15.40
C GLY A 186 6.89 13.45 16.59
N ILE A 187 5.59 13.41 16.91
CA ILE A 187 5.07 14.09 18.11
C ILE A 187 5.67 13.50 19.38
N LEU A 188 5.71 12.17 19.49
CA LEU A 188 6.31 11.49 20.65
C LEU A 188 7.81 11.82 20.77
N ALA A 189 8.54 11.90 19.64
CA ALA A 189 9.94 12.29 19.60
C ALA A 189 10.13 13.72 20.15
N ILE A 190 9.31 14.69 19.72
CA ILE A 190 9.35 16.07 20.24
C ILE A 190 9.10 16.10 21.75
N ILE A 191 8.10 15.34 22.23
CA ILE A 191 7.79 15.24 23.66
C ILE A 191 8.98 14.67 24.43
N ALA A 192 9.56 13.57 23.95
CA ALA A 192 10.68 12.90 24.62
C ALA A 192 11.93 13.78 24.70
N VAL A 193 12.29 14.43 23.61
CA VAL A 193 13.42 15.37 23.55
C VAL A 193 13.20 16.55 24.50
N THR A 194 11.99 17.08 24.56
CA THR A 194 11.63 18.16 25.48
C THR A 194 11.72 17.71 26.95
N ILE A 195 11.23 16.51 27.29
CA ILE A 195 11.33 15.93 28.61
C ILE A 195 12.81 15.72 28.98
N ALA A 196 13.62 15.16 28.10
CA ALA A 196 15.03 14.89 28.33
C ALA A 196 15.83 16.18 28.55
N GLU A 197 15.49 17.30 27.90
CA GLU A 197 16.15 18.59 28.04
C GLU A 197 15.83 19.27 29.36
N TYR A 198 14.53 19.29 29.75
CA TYR A 198 14.09 20.05 30.92
C TYR A 198 13.99 19.22 32.22
N THR A 199 14.28 17.91 32.14
CA THR A 199 14.24 17.02 33.31
C THR A 199 15.48 16.13 33.33
N ASN A 200 15.67 15.41 34.47
CA ASN A 200 16.73 14.41 34.60
C ASN A 200 16.35 13.05 33.95
N PHE A 201 15.22 12.98 33.23
CA PHE A 201 14.72 11.74 32.65
C PHE A 201 15.22 11.59 31.19
N LYS A 202 16.54 11.38 31.07
CA LYS A 202 17.21 11.17 29.75
C LYS A 202 16.73 9.92 29.00
N GLN A 203 16.23 8.92 29.75
CA GLN A 203 15.67 7.68 29.18
C GLN A 203 14.44 7.90 28.30
N ALA A 204 13.79 9.07 28.37
CA ALA A 204 12.60 9.39 27.57
C ALA A 204 12.84 9.22 26.05
N GLU A 205 14.01 9.63 25.57
CA GLU A 205 14.38 9.50 24.16
C GLU A 205 14.49 8.02 23.72
N GLY A 206 15.13 7.18 24.56
CA GLY A 206 15.25 5.75 24.31
C GLY A 206 13.90 5.03 24.33
N LEU A 207 13.05 5.36 25.31
CA LEU A 207 11.71 4.77 25.41
C LEU A 207 10.85 5.09 24.19
N VAL A 208 10.89 6.34 23.72
CA VAL A 208 10.14 6.74 22.52
C VAL A 208 10.70 6.09 21.27
N SER A 209 12.02 5.94 21.15
CA SER A 209 12.63 5.18 20.03
C SER A 209 12.12 3.73 20.00
N ILE A 210 12.01 3.06 21.16
CA ILE A 210 11.42 1.71 21.24
C ILE A 210 9.96 1.74 20.73
N ILE A 211 9.16 2.72 21.16
CA ILE A 211 7.77 2.85 20.73
C ILE A 211 7.68 3.05 19.22
N ILE A 212 8.48 3.95 18.64
CA ILE A 212 8.53 4.20 17.21
C ILE A 212 8.90 2.91 16.46
N GLY A 213 9.94 2.20 16.88
CA GLY A 213 10.36 0.94 16.28
C GLY A 213 9.27 -0.13 16.34
N VAL A 214 8.54 -0.26 17.45
CA VAL A 214 7.39 -1.17 17.57
C VAL A 214 6.27 -0.75 16.63
N MET A 215 5.97 0.54 16.52
CA MET A 215 4.97 1.05 15.57
C MET A 215 5.37 0.74 14.12
N MET A 216 6.66 0.88 13.76
CA MET A 216 7.19 0.47 12.46
C MET A 216 7.00 -1.04 12.23
N PHE A 217 7.23 -1.90 13.23
CA PHE A 217 6.98 -3.35 13.13
C PHE A 217 5.50 -3.67 12.86
N ILE A 218 4.58 -2.94 13.47
CA ILE A 218 3.14 -3.14 13.25
C ILE A 218 2.79 -2.80 11.78
N VAL A 219 3.27 -1.68 11.27
CA VAL A 219 3.03 -1.27 9.88
C VAL A 219 3.66 -2.26 8.91
N VAL A 220 4.93 -2.62 9.10
CA VAL A 220 5.63 -3.53 8.19
C VAL A 220 5.01 -4.93 8.18
N THR A 221 4.49 -5.40 9.33
CA THR A 221 3.75 -6.67 9.39
C THR A 221 2.48 -6.58 8.55
N ARG A 222 1.77 -5.47 8.60
CA ARG A 222 0.58 -5.25 7.74
C ARG A 222 0.94 -5.26 6.26
N VAL A 223 1.98 -4.50 5.89
CA VAL A 223 2.50 -4.47 4.51
C VAL A 223 2.92 -5.86 4.04
N PHE A 224 3.55 -6.65 4.91
CA PHE A 224 3.90 -8.05 4.61
C PHE A 224 2.67 -8.89 4.29
N LEU A 225 1.65 -8.86 5.15
CA LEU A 225 0.45 -9.66 4.97
C LEU A 225 -0.30 -9.29 3.68
N ASP A 226 -0.47 -8.00 3.41
CA ASP A 226 -1.16 -7.52 2.22
C ASP A 226 -0.41 -7.91 0.93
N ASN A 227 0.93 -7.82 0.94
CA ASN A 227 1.74 -8.22 -0.22
C ASN A 227 1.85 -9.74 -0.38
N ALA A 228 1.86 -10.50 0.71
CA ALA A 228 1.81 -11.96 0.67
C ALA A 228 0.49 -12.45 0.10
N ALA A 229 -0.63 -11.87 0.54
CA ALA A 229 -1.96 -12.15 0.01
C ALA A 229 -2.06 -11.84 -1.50
N GLY A 230 -1.56 -10.67 -1.92
CA GLY A 230 -1.49 -10.29 -3.33
C GLY A 230 -0.58 -11.19 -4.18
N ALA A 231 0.54 -11.68 -3.62
CA ALA A 231 1.43 -12.63 -4.32
C ALA A 231 0.76 -14.00 -4.52
N ILE A 232 -0.11 -14.43 -3.58
CA ILE A 232 -0.88 -15.68 -3.68
C ILE A 232 -2.06 -15.50 -4.65
N GLY A 233 -2.60 -14.31 -4.81
CA GLY A 233 -3.75 -13.99 -5.66
C GLY A 233 -5.05 -13.89 -4.86
N GLU A 234 -5.07 -13.01 -3.85
CA GLU A 234 -6.27 -12.71 -3.08
C GLU A 234 -7.37 -12.14 -3.99
N ALA A 235 -8.59 -12.66 -3.82
CA ALA A 235 -9.75 -12.21 -4.57
C ALA A 235 -10.18 -10.79 -4.17
N ASP A 236 -10.63 -9.99 -5.14
CA ASP A 236 -11.19 -8.66 -4.91
C ASP A 236 -12.72 -8.71 -4.99
N ALA A 237 -13.36 -8.83 -3.83
CA ALA A 237 -14.82 -8.99 -3.73
C ALA A 237 -15.61 -7.78 -4.28
N GLU A 238 -15.05 -6.56 -4.27
CA GLU A 238 -15.72 -5.37 -4.84
C GLU A 238 -15.76 -5.48 -6.36
N MET A 239 -14.61 -5.80 -6.96
CA MET A 239 -14.51 -5.96 -8.40
C MET A 239 -15.29 -7.20 -8.86
N GLU A 240 -15.27 -8.31 -8.10
CA GLU A 240 -16.05 -9.52 -8.37
C GLU A 240 -17.56 -9.20 -8.45
N GLY A 241 -18.10 -8.46 -7.48
CA GLY A 241 -19.50 -8.01 -7.52
C GLY A 241 -19.81 -7.15 -8.74
N LYS A 242 -18.88 -6.29 -9.15
CA LYS A 242 -19.03 -5.41 -10.31
C LYS A 242 -19.02 -6.20 -11.62
N ILE A 243 -18.08 -7.10 -11.79
CA ILE A 243 -17.96 -7.96 -12.97
C ILE A 243 -19.14 -8.92 -13.08
N GLY A 244 -19.56 -9.55 -11.97
CA GLY A 244 -20.74 -10.40 -11.95
C GLY A 244 -22.01 -9.66 -12.37
N ASN A 245 -22.19 -8.43 -11.91
CA ASN A 245 -23.31 -7.59 -12.34
C ASN A 245 -23.25 -7.21 -13.84
N ILE A 246 -22.07 -7.10 -14.43
CA ILE A 246 -21.93 -6.89 -15.87
C ILE A 246 -22.35 -8.15 -16.64
N ALA A 247 -21.82 -9.30 -16.25
CA ALA A 247 -22.07 -10.56 -16.91
C ALA A 247 -23.54 -10.99 -16.84
N ILE A 248 -24.18 -10.91 -15.67
CA ILE A 248 -25.57 -11.35 -15.48
C ILE A 248 -26.60 -10.43 -16.15
N ARG A 249 -26.20 -9.23 -16.59
CA ARG A 249 -27.07 -8.32 -17.37
C ARG A 249 -27.15 -8.69 -18.84
N ASP A 250 -26.25 -9.52 -19.32
CA ASP A 250 -26.29 -9.97 -20.71
C ASP A 250 -27.51 -10.91 -20.93
N PRO A 251 -28.34 -10.67 -21.96
CA PRO A 251 -29.59 -11.42 -22.15
C PRO A 251 -29.42 -12.90 -22.45
N ASP A 252 -28.24 -13.29 -22.91
CA ASP A 252 -27.95 -14.70 -23.25
C ASP A 252 -27.29 -15.46 -22.09
N VAL A 253 -26.93 -14.77 -20.97
CA VAL A 253 -26.41 -15.38 -19.74
C VAL A 253 -27.58 -15.80 -18.84
N ARG A 254 -27.64 -17.08 -18.50
CA ARG A 254 -28.67 -17.64 -17.61
C ARG A 254 -28.28 -17.52 -16.15
N ASP A 255 -27.03 -17.90 -15.83
CA ASP A 255 -26.45 -17.76 -14.49
C ASP A 255 -24.92 -17.65 -14.59
N ILE A 256 -24.28 -17.36 -13.47
CA ILE A 256 -22.84 -17.38 -13.31
C ILE A 256 -22.50 -18.56 -12.41
N GLN A 257 -21.87 -19.59 -12.99
CA GLN A 257 -21.47 -20.79 -12.28
C GLN A 257 -20.30 -20.54 -11.34
N ALA A 258 -19.31 -19.77 -11.79
CA ALA A 258 -18.14 -19.38 -11.01
C ALA A 258 -17.60 -18.03 -11.49
N LEU A 259 -17.13 -17.24 -10.55
CA LEU A 259 -16.43 -15.99 -10.84
C LEU A 259 -15.29 -15.84 -9.84
N ALA A 260 -14.09 -15.58 -10.36
CA ALA A 260 -12.93 -15.22 -9.57
C ALA A 260 -12.29 -13.97 -10.18
N VAL A 261 -12.10 -12.94 -9.36
CA VAL A 261 -11.43 -11.70 -9.74
C VAL A 261 -10.31 -11.45 -8.75
N TYR A 262 -9.08 -11.45 -9.23
CA TYR A 262 -7.91 -11.25 -8.38
C TYR A 262 -6.90 -10.32 -9.01
N LYS A 263 -6.09 -9.68 -8.18
CA LYS A 263 -5.04 -8.75 -8.65
C LYS A 263 -3.84 -9.49 -9.19
N GLU A 264 -3.37 -9.04 -10.35
CA GLU A 264 -2.05 -9.35 -10.89
C GLU A 264 -1.22 -8.06 -11.02
N GLY A 265 -0.60 -7.64 -9.92
CA GLY A 265 0.10 -6.36 -9.84
C GLY A 265 -0.85 -5.17 -9.66
N GLU A 266 -0.86 -4.26 -10.62
CA GLU A 266 -1.76 -3.08 -10.61
C GLU A 266 -3.10 -3.37 -11.30
N ASP A 267 -3.21 -4.48 -12.03
CA ASP A 267 -4.37 -4.84 -12.86
C ASP A 267 -5.13 -6.04 -12.29
N PHE A 268 -6.37 -6.23 -12.76
CA PHE A 268 -7.22 -7.36 -12.40
C PHE A 268 -7.22 -8.41 -13.51
N HIS A 269 -7.15 -9.66 -13.10
CA HIS A 269 -7.43 -10.83 -13.90
C HIS A 269 -8.80 -11.40 -13.54
N VAL A 270 -9.60 -11.75 -14.54
CA VAL A 270 -10.97 -12.25 -14.38
C VAL A 270 -11.09 -13.66 -14.97
N GLU A 271 -11.53 -14.60 -14.15
CA GLU A 271 -11.96 -15.93 -14.56
C GLU A 271 -13.46 -16.06 -14.32
N LEU A 272 -14.22 -16.23 -15.39
CA LEU A 272 -15.68 -16.22 -15.36
C LEU A 272 -16.22 -17.46 -16.07
N SER A 273 -17.03 -18.26 -15.39
CA SER A 273 -17.81 -19.35 -15.96
C SER A 273 -19.29 -18.98 -15.98
N ILE A 274 -19.88 -18.91 -17.17
CA ILE A 274 -21.27 -18.51 -17.39
C ILE A 274 -22.10 -19.64 -17.96
N GLU A 275 -23.34 -19.73 -17.51
CA GLU A 275 -24.32 -20.65 -18.04
C GLU A 275 -25.09 -20.06 -19.21
N ILE A 276 -25.11 -20.79 -20.32
CA ILE A 276 -25.80 -20.42 -21.56
C ILE A 276 -26.70 -21.55 -22.06
N ASP A 277 -27.59 -21.27 -23.01
CA ASP A 277 -28.43 -22.28 -23.62
C ASP A 277 -27.58 -23.34 -24.36
N SER A 278 -27.71 -24.61 -23.98
CA SER A 278 -26.98 -25.74 -24.55
C SER A 278 -27.24 -25.98 -26.04
N LYS A 279 -28.25 -25.33 -26.63
CA LYS A 279 -28.59 -25.43 -28.04
C LYS A 279 -27.84 -24.44 -28.91
N LEU A 280 -27.08 -23.52 -28.34
CA LEU A 280 -26.30 -22.55 -29.09
C LEU A 280 -25.16 -23.24 -29.86
N THR A 281 -24.90 -22.75 -31.05
CA THR A 281 -23.69 -23.14 -31.80
C THR A 281 -22.45 -22.50 -31.21
N VAL A 282 -21.28 -23.08 -31.42
CA VAL A 282 -20.00 -22.49 -31.01
C VAL A 282 -19.83 -21.05 -31.51
N GLU A 283 -20.30 -20.77 -32.75
CA GLU A 283 -20.26 -19.41 -33.31
C GLU A 283 -21.13 -18.43 -32.53
N GLN A 284 -22.31 -18.84 -32.06
CA GLN A 284 -23.19 -18.02 -31.25
C GLN A 284 -22.59 -17.79 -29.87
N ALA A 285 -22.06 -18.84 -29.23
CA ALA A 285 -21.37 -18.74 -27.93
C ALA A 285 -20.14 -17.82 -28.03
N ASP A 286 -19.35 -17.90 -29.10
CA ASP A 286 -18.20 -17.01 -29.32
C ASP A 286 -18.61 -15.54 -29.41
N LYS A 287 -19.76 -15.24 -30.07
CA LYS A 287 -20.29 -13.87 -30.10
C LYS A 287 -20.71 -13.35 -28.72
N ILE A 288 -21.30 -14.20 -27.87
CA ILE A 288 -21.66 -13.88 -26.48
C ILE A 288 -20.37 -13.60 -25.69
N ARG A 289 -19.39 -14.51 -25.76
CA ARG A 289 -18.10 -14.33 -25.08
C ARG A 289 -17.47 -12.99 -25.45
N ASN A 290 -17.30 -12.71 -26.73
CA ASN A 290 -16.63 -11.50 -27.21
C ASN A 290 -17.38 -10.22 -26.77
N ARG A 291 -18.71 -10.27 -26.66
CA ARG A 291 -19.50 -9.15 -26.18
C ARG A 291 -19.27 -8.88 -24.69
N ILE A 292 -19.31 -9.92 -23.86
CA ILE A 292 -19.10 -9.83 -22.41
C ILE A 292 -17.65 -9.46 -22.10
N GLU A 293 -16.69 -10.10 -22.76
CA GLU A 293 -15.25 -9.83 -22.64
C GLU A 293 -14.94 -8.35 -22.90
N ASN A 294 -15.48 -7.78 -23.99
CA ASN A 294 -15.29 -6.36 -24.31
C ASN A 294 -15.89 -5.42 -23.26
N GLN A 295 -17.01 -5.80 -22.65
CA GLN A 295 -17.60 -5.00 -21.58
C GLN A 295 -16.74 -5.04 -20.32
N ILE A 296 -16.24 -6.22 -19.94
CA ILE A 296 -15.40 -6.42 -18.77
C ILE A 296 -14.04 -5.75 -18.95
N LEU A 297 -13.40 -5.87 -20.11
CA LEU A 297 -12.15 -5.18 -20.45
C LEU A 297 -12.31 -3.64 -20.49
N GLY A 298 -13.53 -3.14 -20.65
CA GLY A 298 -13.85 -1.71 -20.53
C GLY A 298 -13.78 -1.19 -19.08
N GLU A 299 -13.78 -2.06 -18.09
CA GLU A 299 -13.66 -1.67 -16.68
C GLU A 299 -12.23 -1.30 -16.35
N LYS A 300 -12.11 -0.22 -15.55
CA LYS A 300 -10.79 0.32 -15.20
C LYS A 300 -9.98 -0.67 -14.37
N GLY A 301 -8.82 -1.01 -14.88
CA GLY A 301 -7.86 -1.88 -14.19
C GLY A 301 -8.01 -3.36 -14.56
N VAL A 302 -8.96 -3.75 -15.40
CA VAL A 302 -9.03 -5.13 -15.94
C VAL A 302 -8.10 -5.25 -17.14
N SER A 303 -7.17 -6.20 -17.09
CA SER A 303 -6.18 -6.44 -18.16
C SER A 303 -6.38 -7.75 -18.91
N ASP A 304 -7.02 -8.72 -18.27
CA ASP A 304 -7.22 -10.04 -18.86
C ASP A 304 -8.52 -10.68 -18.35
N VAL A 305 -9.22 -11.39 -19.25
CA VAL A 305 -10.50 -12.02 -18.98
C VAL A 305 -10.52 -13.40 -19.63
N ILE A 306 -10.79 -14.42 -18.85
CA ILE A 306 -11.07 -15.77 -19.34
C ILE A 306 -12.55 -16.06 -19.12
N ILE A 307 -13.28 -16.41 -20.18
CA ILE A 307 -14.69 -16.79 -20.08
C ILE A 307 -14.85 -18.23 -20.52
N GLU A 308 -15.35 -19.03 -19.61
CA GLU A 308 -15.76 -20.42 -19.85
C GLU A 308 -17.28 -20.51 -19.96
N PHE A 309 -17.76 -21.52 -20.68
CA PHE A 309 -19.19 -21.79 -20.84
C PHE A 309 -19.57 -23.06 -20.12
N ASP A 310 -20.69 -23.01 -19.40
CA ASP A 310 -21.37 -24.17 -18.89
C ASP A 310 -22.82 -24.19 -19.40
N LYS A 311 -23.45 -25.36 -19.29
CA LYS A 311 -24.87 -25.52 -19.63
C LYS A 311 -25.73 -25.06 -18.47
N ASP A 312 -26.84 -24.41 -18.77
CA ASP A 312 -27.89 -24.09 -17.79
C ASP A 312 -28.40 -25.38 -17.14
N ASP A 313 -28.21 -25.53 -15.84
CA ASP A 313 -28.68 -26.67 -15.02
C ASP A 313 -29.96 -26.34 -14.23
N GLY A 314 -30.44 -25.10 -14.32
CA GLY A 314 -31.62 -24.59 -13.64
C GLY A 314 -31.42 -24.28 -12.16
N VAL A 315 -30.17 -24.29 -11.66
CA VAL A 315 -29.82 -23.93 -10.29
C VAL A 315 -29.18 -22.54 -10.33
N LEU A 316 -29.70 -21.59 -9.56
CA LEU A 316 -29.13 -20.26 -9.47
C LEU A 316 -27.97 -20.24 -8.46
N ASN A 317 -26.77 -20.03 -8.94
CA ASN A 317 -25.53 -19.95 -8.16
C ASN A 317 -25.17 -18.49 -7.84
N TRP A 318 -25.48 -17.56 -8.74
CA TRP A 318 -25.16 -16.15 -8.55
C TRP A 318 -26.33 -15.37 -7.94
N THR A 319 -26.15 -14.85 -6.74
CA THR A 319 -27.08 -13.89 -6.14
C THR A 319 -26.61 -12.47 -6.41
N ARG A 320 -27.45 -11.72 -7.13
CA ARG A 320 -27.18 -10.32 -7.47
C ARG A 320 -26.87 -9.51 -6.20
N THR A 321 -25.65 -9.03 -6.07
CA THR A 321 -25.27 -8.09 -5.01
C THR A 321 -25.67 -6.68 -5.42
N ASP A 322 -26.94 -6.32 -5.18
CA ASP A 322 -27.36 -4.93 -5.24
C ASP A 322 -26.81 -4.21 -3.98
N LYS A 323 -25.65 -3.53 -4.12
CA LYS A 323 -25.21 -2.53 -3.14
C LYS A 323 -24.68 -1.31 -3.85
#